data_bf247725fd77cbff2f876d51f1c29976
#
_entry.id   bf247725fd77cbff2f876d51f1c29976
#
_cell.length_a   1.000
_cell.length_b   1.000
_cell.length_c   1.000
_cell.angle_alpha   90.00
_cell.angle_beta   90.00
_cell.angle_gamma   90.00
#
_symmetry.space_group_name_H-M   'P 1'
#
loop_
_entity.id
_entity.type
_entity.pdbx_description
1 polymer ?
#
loop_
_entity_poly.entity_id
_entity_poly.type
_entity_poly.pdbx_seq_one_letter_code
_entity_poly.pdbx_strand_id
1 'polypeptide(L)'
;AKQNNLDPKSWTEKNISNMKNQLKKLGLSIDWDKEISTCSPDYYKHQQKLFLEFYDKGLVYRKENYVNWDPVDQTVLANEQVIDGKGWRSGAQVERKKLNQWFFNISKFSDDLLKSLDDLELWPNKVKIMQKNWIGKSFGCEINFKIKDNQNIKEIKCYTTRPDTLYGMSFLAVSVDHPLSKLYENDDNFLKFKEECSKTGTTEEAIAQAEKLGFKTNLNAINPLDETLTVPVYFANFVLMDYGFG
;
A
#
# COMPACT_ATOMS: atom_id res chain seq x y z
N ALA A 1 9.19 -15.30 -25.76
CA ALA A 1 8.38 -16.47 -26.10
C ALA A 1 7.17 -16.05 -26.94
N LYS A 2 6.25 -15.23 -26.40
CA LYS A 2 4.99 -14.85 -27.07
C LYS A 2 5.20 -14.24 -28.46
N GLN A 3 6.15 -13.31 -28.64
CA GLN A 3 6.47 -12.69 -29.92
C GLN A 3 7.02 -13.69 -30.97
N ASN A 4 7.60 -14.80 -30.52
CA ASN A 4 8.18 -15.83 -31.36
C ASN A 4 7.27 -17.08 -31.49
N ASN A 5 6.02 -17.00 -31.01
CA ASN A 5 5.07 -18.12 -30.96
C ASN A 5 5.64 -19.42 -30.35
N LEU A 6 6.48 -19.28 -29.31
CA LEU A 6 7.10 -20.38 -28.61
C LEU A 6 6.50 -20.57 -27.23
N ASP A 7 6.43 -21.82 -26.78
CA ASP A 7 6.04 -22.15 -25.42
C ASP A 7 7.00 -21.46 -24.41
N PRO A 8 6.49 -20.72 -23.42
CA PRO A 8 7.32 -19.99 -22.45
C PRO A 8 8.29 -20.89 -21.68
N LYS A 9 7.90 -22.10 -21.32
CA LYS A 9 8.76 -23.03 -20.58
C LYS A 9 9.94 -23.45 -21.44
N SER A 10 9.69 -24.00 -22.61
CA SER A 10 10.73 -24.47 -23.54
C SER A 10 11.68 -23.33 -23.97
N TRP A 11 11.12 -22.12 -24.20
CA TRP A 11 11.92 -20.94 -24.50
C TRP A 11 12.86 -20.58 -23.35
N THR A 12 12.35 -20.58 -22.12
CA THR A 12 13.14 -20.24 -20.93
C THR A 12 14.24 -21.27 -20.68
N GLU A 13 13.93 -22.57 -20.75
CA GLU A 13 14.89 -23.66 -20.56
C GLU A 13 16.03 -23.59 -21.60
N LYS A 14 15.68 -23.33 -22.86
CA LYS A 14 16.68 -23.13 -23.93
C LYS A 14 17.58 -21.94 -23.66
N ASN A 15 17.02 -20.81 -23.23
CA ASN A 15 17.80 -19.61 -22.91
C ASN A 15 18.73 -19.83 -21.70
N ILE A 16 18.27 -20.53 -20.66
CA ILE A 16 19.08 -20.90 -19.50
C ILE A 16 20.27 -21.77 -19.95
N SER A 17 20.01 -22.80 -20.76
CA SER A 17 21.05 -23.67 -21.29
C SER A 17 22.10 -22.90 -22.12
N ASN A 18 21.64 -22.00 -23.00
CA ASN A 18 22.52 -21.18 -23.81
C ASN A 18 23.38 -20.25 -22.94
N MET A 19 22.78 -19.58 -21.96
CA MET A 19 23.49 -18.68 -21.03
C MET A 19 24.53 -19.44 -20.19
N LYS A 20 24.16 -20.62 -19.68
CA LYS A 20 25.08 -21.50 -18.95
C LYS A 20 26.30 -21.87 -19.80
N ASN A 21 26.09 -22.23 -21.07
CA ASN A 21 27.19 -22.55 -22.00
C ASN A 21 28.11 -21.35 -22.28
N GLN A 22 27.52 -20.16 -22.40
CA GLN A 22 28.28 -18.91 -22.57
C GLN A 22 29.11 -18.57 -21.32
N LEU A 23 28.53 -18.70 -20.11
CA LEU A 23 29.24 -18.45 -18.85
C LEU A 23 30.38 -19.45 -18.60
N LYS A 24 30.19 -20.73 -18.99
CA LYS A 24 31.26 -21.73 -18.94
C LYS A 24 32.42 -21.37 -19.85
N LYS A 25 32.18 -20.81 -21.04
CA LYS A 25 33.24 -20.36 -21.96
C LYS A 25 34.03 -19.17 -21.43
N LEU A 26 33.43 -18.36 -20.56
CA LEU A 26 34.13 -17.27 -19.87
C LEU A 26 35.07 -17.75 -18.75
N GLY A 27 35.06 -19.04 -18.43
CA GLY A 27 35.94 -19.61 -17.40
C GLY A 27 35.52 -19.24 -15.97
N LEU A 28 34.25 -18.90 -15.74
CA LEU A 28 33.76 -18.56 -14.41
C LEU A 28 33.80 -19.79 -13.48
N SER A 29 34.33 -19.61 -12.28
CA SER A 29 34.41 -20.64 -11.25
C SER A 29 33.11 -20.79 -10.47
N ILE A 30 32.06 -21.25 -11.16
CA ILE A 30 30.70 -21.48 -10.61
C ILE A 30 30.53 -22.98 -10.40
N ASP A 31 29.97 -23.35 -9.24
CA ASP A 31 29.58 -24.75 -8.98
C ASP A 31 28.23 -25.01 -9.69
N TRP A 32 28.31 -25.54 -10.92
CA TRP A 32 27.17 -25.82 -11.79
C TRP A 32 26.26 -26.94 -11.26
N ASP A 33 26.72 -27.75 -10.32
CA ASP A 33 25.92 -28.81 -9.69
C ASP A 33 24.98 -28.26 -8.62
N LYS A 34 25.19 -26.99 -8.21
CA LYS A 34 24.33 -26.25 -7.29
C LYS A 34 23.29 -25.38 -8.00
N GLU A 35 23.13 -25.55 -9.32
CA GLU A 35 22.09 -24.85 -10.07
C GLU A 35 20.69 -25.20 -9.55
N ILE A 36 19.90 -24.17 -9.26
CA ILE A 36 18.52 -24.30 -8.83
C ILE A 36 17.59 -23.47 -9.72
N SER A 37 16.35 -23.90 -9.82
CA SER A 37 15.30 -23.15 -10.49
C SER A 37 14.15 -22.88 -9.51
N THR A 38 13.93 -21.61 -9.18
CA THR A 38 12.91 -21.21 -8.20
C THR A 38 11.47 -21.47 -8.66
N CYS A 39 11.26 -21.67 -9.97
CA CYS A 39 9.97 -22.02 -10.55
C CYS A 39 9.74 -23.55 -10.63
N SER A 40 10.72 -24.37 -10.21
CA SER A 40 10.53 -25.83 -10.20
C SER A 40 9.74 -26.30 -8.99
N PRO A 41 8.92 -27.37 -9.13
CA PRO A 41 8.19 -27.96 -8.01
C PRO A 41 9.08 -28.35 -6.84
N ASP A 42 10.29 -28.85 -7.12
CA ASP A 42 11.26 -29.22 -6.08
C ASP A 42 11.73 -28.08 -5.23
N TYR A 43 11.73 -26.86 -5.77
CA TYR A 43 12.07 -25.65 -5.03
C TYR A 43 10.85 -25.09 -4.31
N TYR A 44 9.76 -24.75 -5.03
CA TYR A 44 8.64 -24.03 -4.43
C TYR A 44 7.80 -24.87 -3.47
N LYS A 45 7.87 -26.21 -3.49
CA LYS A 45 7.22 -27.04 -2.46
C LYS A 45 7.63 -26.66 -1.03
N HIS A 46 8.88 -26.27 -0.85
CA HIS A 46 9.39 -25.81 0.46
C HIS A 46 8.81 -24.44 0.84
N GLN A 47 8.66 -23.54 -0.12
CA GLN A 47 8.01 -22.26 0.11
C GLN A 47 6.52 -22.44 0.45
N GLN A 48 5.83 -23.33 -0.25
CA GLN A 48 4.42 -23.66 0.03
C GLN A 48 4.26 -24.26 1.42
N LYS A 49 5.16 -25.15 1.84
CA LYS A 49 5.17 -25.70 3.20
C LYS A 49 5.35 -24.62 4.23
N LEU A 50 6.34 -23.73 4.06
CA LEU A 50 6.58 -22.60 4.95
C LEU A 50 5.38 -21.66 5.04
N PHE A 51 4.72 -21.40 3.90
CA PHE A 51 3.50 -20.60 3.86
C PHE A 51 2.38 -21.23 4.72
N LEU A 52 2.18 -22.54 4.63
CA LEU A 52 1.20 -23.26 5.45
C LEU A 52 1.53 -23.17 6.94
N GLU A 53 2.81 -23.30 7.30
CA GLU A 53 3.26 -23.13 8.70
C GLU A 53 2.97 -21.70 9.22
N PHE A 54 3.14 -20.67 8.38
CA PHE A 54 2.77 -19.31 8.73
C PHE A 54 1.26 -19.12 8.86
N TYR A 55 0.50 -19.75 7.98
CA TYR A 55 -0.96 -19.73 8.05
C TYR A 55 -1.48 -20.38 9.35
N ASP A 56 -0.97 -21.55 9.70
CA ASP A 56 -1.34 -22.27 10.92
C ASP A 56 -1.00 -21.46 12.21
N LYS A 57 0.05 -20.65 12.15
CA LYS A 57 0.45 -19.73 13.23
C LYS A 57 -0.30 -18.40 13.23
N GLY A 58 -1.24 -18.18 12.32
CA GLY A 58 -1.99 -16.93 12.20
C GLY A 58 -1.12 -15.73 11.77
N LEU A 59 -0.01 -15.99 11.08
CA LEU A 59 0.90 -14.95 10.56
C LEU A 59 0.55 -14.53 9.14
N VAL A 60 -0.41 -15.21 8.51
CA VAL A 60 -0.91 -14.91 7.16
C VAL A 60 -2.42 -14.87 7.20
N TYR A 61 -3.00 -13.88 6.53
CA TYR A 61 -4.45 -13.70 6.43
C TYR A 61 -4.85 -13.20 5.05
N ARG A 62 -6.14 -13.33 4.72
CA ARG A 62 -6.69 -12.76 3.47
C ARG A 62 -7.56 -11.56 3.78
N LYS A 63 -7.39 -10.51 2.99
CA LYS A 63 -8.33 -9.37 2.95
C LYS A 63 -8.43 -8.81 1.55
N GLU A 64 -9.53 -8.11 1.29
CA GLU A 64 -9.64 -7.28 0.10
C GLU A 64 -8.82 -6.00 0.27
N ASN A 65 -8.02 -5.69 -0.74
CA ASN A 65 -7.28 -4.44 -0.80
C ASN A 65 -7.19 -3.93 -2.23
N TYR A 66 -6.95 -2.64 -2.39
CA TYR A 66 -6.67 -2.05 -3.69
C TYR A 66 -5.27 -2.43 -4.16
N VAL A 67 -5.18 -2.78 -5.43
CA VAL A 67 -3.94 -3.10 -6.12
C VAL A 67 -3.83 -2.29 -7.40
N ASN A 68 -2.60 -2.06 -7.85
CA ASN A 68 -2.35 -1.51 -9.17
C ASN A 68 -2.56 -2.60 -10.22
N TRP A 69 -3.55 -2.45 -11.07
CA TRP A 69 -3.92 -3.41 -12.09
C TRP A 69 -3.54 -2.89 -13.48
N ASP A 70 -2.80 -3.70 -14.22
CA ASP A 70 -2.51 -3.46 -15.64
C ASP A 70 -3.56 -4.17 -16.49
N PRO A 71 -4.43 -3.43 -17.21
CA PRO A 71 -5.51 -4.03 -18.00
C PRO A 71 -5.01 -4.73 -19.28
N VAL A 72 -3.82 -4.39 -19.77
CA VAL A 72 -3.22 -4.98 -20.97
C VAL A 72 -2.47 -6.26 -20.64
N ASP A 73 -1.61 -6.22 -19.62
CA ASP A 73 -0.87 -7.38 -19.15
C ASP A 73 -1.71 -8.28 -18.23
N GLN A 74 -2.91 -7.84 -17.82
CA GLN A 74 -3.84 -8.54 -16.92
C GLN A 74 -3.16 -9.05 -15.65
N THR A 75 -2.38 -8.18 -15.01
CA THR A 75 -1.60 -8.52 -13.83
C THR A 75 -1.60 -7.40 -12.80
N VAL A 76 -1.31 -7.77 -11.56
CA VAL A 76 -1.05 -6.83 -10.48
C VAL A 76 0.38 -6.33 -10.59
N LEU A 77 0.56 -5.02 -10.45
CA LEU A 77 1.87 -4.37 -10.45
C LEU A 77 2.26 -3.92 -9.04
N ALA A 78 3.52 -4.12 -8.70
CA ALA A 78 4.12 -3.47 -7.53
C ALA A 78 4.23 -1.95 -7.78
N ASN A 79 4.36 -1.16 -6.72
CA ASN A 79 4.42 0.31 -6.86
C ASN A 79 5.60 0.75 -7.74
N GLU A 80 6.74 0.08 -7.64
CA GLU A 80 7.95 0.33 -8.44
C GLU A 80 7.78 0.02 -9.93
N GLN A 81 6.74 -0.72 -10.27
CA GLN A 81 6.39 -1.08 -11.65
C GLN A 81 5.38 -0.11 -12.28
N VAL A 82 4.98 0.92 -11.54
CA VAL A 82 4.10 1.99 -12.02
C VAL A 82 4.93 3.26 -12.20
N ILE A 83 5.09 3.70 -13.44
CA ILE A 83 5.85 4.89 -13.81
C ILE A 83 4.88 5.89 -14.43
N ASP A 84 4.76 7.07 -13.86
CA ASP A 84 3.83 8.13 -14.31
C ASP A 84 2.38 7.62 -14.50
N GLY A 85 1.92 6.77 -13.58
CA GLY A 85 0.58 6.18 -13.63
C GLY A 85 0.40 5.07 -14.68
N LYS A 86 1.49 4.63 -15.33
CA LYS A 86 1.47 3.61 -16.38
C LYS A 86 2.26 2.38 -15.98
N GLY A 87 1.82 1.23 -16.46
CA GLY A 87 2.57 -0.02 -16.31
C GLY A 87 3.93 0.05 -17.02
N TRP A 88 5.00 -0.27 -16.32
CA TRP A 88 6.40 -0.16 -16.79
C TRP A 88 6.70 -0.93 -18.10
N ARG A 89 5.93 -2.01 -18.33
CA ARG A 89 6.11 -2.87 -19.51
C ARG A 89 5.08 -2.61 -20.60
N SER A 90 3.82 -2.51 -20.25
CA SER A 90 2.72 -2.35 -21.21
C SER A 90 2.56 -0.90 -21.68
N GLY A 91 2.96 0.08 -20.86
CA GLY A 91 2.67 1.49 -21.08
C GLY A 91 1.18 1.85 -20.89
N ALA A 92 0.33 0.89 -20.51
CA ALA A 92 -1.09 1.12 -20.27
C ALA A 92 -1.32 1.91 -18.99
N GLN A 93 -2.37 2.72 -18.95
CA GLN A 93 -2.82 3.39 -17.74
C GLN A 93 -3.21 2.34 -16.69
N VAL A 94 -2.61 2.45 -15.51
CA VAL A 94 -2.87 1.54 -14.38
C VAL A 94 -4.21 1.88 -13.75
N GLU A 95 -4.99 0.84 -13.44
CA GLU A 95 -6.28 0.94 -12.76
C GLU A 95 -6.16 0.52 -11.30
N ARG A 96 -6.91 1.18 -10.42
CA ARG A 96 -7.08 0.68 -9.03
C ARG A 96 -8.17 -0.38 -9.02
N LYS A 97 -7.80 -1.62 -8.71
CA LYS A 97 -8.73 -2.76 -8.64
C LYS A 97 -8.73 -3.36 -7.26
N LYS A 98 -9.91 -3.64 -6.72
CA LYS A 98 -10.07 -4.29 -5.43
C LYS A 98 -10.01 -5.80 -5.61
N LEU A 99 -9.01 -6.44 -5.01
CA LEU A 99 -8.79 -7.87 -5.07
C LEU A 99 -8.59 -8.46 -3.68
N ASN A 100 -9.02 -9.71 -3.51
CA ASN A 100 -8.79 -10.47 -2.30
C ASN A 100 -7.37 -11.06 -2.35
N GLN A 101 -6.48 -10.56 -1.49
CA GLN A 101 -5.05 -10.87 -1.47
C GLN A 101 -4.62 -11.50 -0.14
N TRP A 102 -3.49 -12.20 -0.17
CA TRP A 102 -2.82 -12.70 1.02
C TRP A 102 -1.88 -11.64 1.59
N PHE A 103 -1.90 -11.49 2.91
CA PHE A 103 -1.05 -10.56 3.65
C PHE A 103 -0.31 -11.28 4.77
N PHE A 104 0.96 -10.93 4.94
CA PHE A 104 1.70 -11.29 6.14
C PHE A 104 1.41 -10.27 7.23
N ASN A 105 1.15 -10.74 8.46
CA ASN A 105 0.91 -9.90 9.61
C ASN A 105 2.23 -9.36 10.21
N ILE A 106 2.96 -8.60 9.41
CA ILE A 106 4.29 -8.09 9.76
C ILE A 106 4.22 -7.11 10.93
N SER A 107 3.18 -6.28 10.98
CA SER A 107 3.01 -5.26 12.03
C SER A 107 2.92 -5.84 13.44
N LYS A 108 2.54 -7.11 13.58
CA LYS A 108 2.55 -7.83 14.87
C LYS A 108 3.93 -7.85 15.53
N PHE A 109 5.00 -7.76 14.75
CA PHE A 109 6.38 -7.85 15.22
C PHE A 109 7.07 -6.49 15.33
N SER A 110 6.39 -5.39 15.07
CA SER A 110 7.02 -4.06 15.01
C SER A 110 7.68 -3.64 16.31
N ASP A 111 7.02 -3.86 17.45
CA ASP A 111 7.57 -3.54 18.77
C ASP A 111 8.76 -4.45 19.13
N ASP A 112 8.68 -5.74 18.83
CA ASP A 112 9.77 -6.70 19.07
C ASP A 112 10.99 -6.37 18.22
N LEU A 113 10.77 -6.04 16.94
CA LEU A 113 11.84 -5.62 16.03
C LEU A 113 12.54 -4.35 16.53
N LEU A 114 11.76 -3.36 16.96
CA LEU A 114 12.31 -2.11 17.49
C LEU A 114 13.14 -2.35 18.74
N LYS A 115 12.64 -3.16 19.67
CA LYS A 115 13.36 -3.51 20.92
C LYS A 115 14.63 -4.32 20.65
N SER A 116 14.55 -5.29 19.74
CA SER A 116 15.70 -6.15 19.40
C SER A 116 16.88 -5.41 18.74
N LEU A 117 16.66 -4.18 18.24
CA LEU A 117 17.77 -3.35 17.74
C LEU A 117 18.79 -3.03 18.84
N ASP A 118 18.36 -2.95 20.09
CA ASP A 118 19.25 -2.66 21.22
C ASP A 118 20.19 -3.84 21.50
N ASP A 119 19.77 -5.07 21.21
CA ASP A 119 20.54 -6.31 21.41
C ASP A 119 21.58 -6.57 20.31
N LEU A 120 21.56 -5.79 19.22
CA LEU A 120 22.48 -5.95 18.09
C LEU A 120 23.79 -5.18 18.32
N GLU A 121 24.60 -5.63 19.28
CA GLU A 121 25.82 -4.93 19.73
C GLU A 121 26.85 -4.73 18.61
N LEU A 122 26.99 -5.71 17.70
CA LEU A 122 27.98 -5.67 16.62
C LEU A 122 27.50 -4.86 15.39
N TRP A 123 26.26 -4.35 15.40
CA TRP A 123 25.74 -3.56 14.28
C TRP A 123 26.22 -2.10 14.39
N PRO A 124 26.62 -1.46 13.27
CA PRO A 124 26.95 -0.05 13.25
C PRO A 124 25.77 0.82 13.72
N ASN A 125 26.02 1.80 14.58
CA ASN A 125 24.98 2.68 15.11
C ASN A 125 24.16 3.38 14.00
N LYS A 126 24.79 3.76 12.89
CA LYS A 126 24.12 4.36 11.74
C LYS A 126 23.03 3.43 11.19
N VAL A 127 23.31 2.13 11.10
CA VAL A 127 22.34 1.14 10.60
C VAL A 127 21.19 0.96 11.59
N LYS A 128 21.48 0.89 12.89
CA LYS A 128 20.43 0.81 13.93
C LYS A 128 19.49 2.02 13.87
N ILE A 129 20.03 3.24 13.73
CA ILE A 129 19.24 4.47 13.60
C ILE A 129 18.37 4.44 12.34
N MET A 130 18.92 3.99 11.20
CA MET A 130 18.15 3.84 9.97
C MET A 130 16.98 2.86 10.13
N GLN A 131 17.21 1.69 10.76
CA GLN A 131 16.17 0.71 11.05
C GLN A 131 15.10 1.26 12.00
N LYS A 132 15.51 1.95 13.07
CA LYS A 132 14.60 2.59 14.02
C LYS A 132 13.72 3.64 13.34
N ASN A 133 14.29 4.48 12.50
CA ASN A 133 13.56 5.49 11.74
C ASN A 133 12.62 4.86 10.72
N TRP A 134 13.01 3.75 10.09
CA TRP A 134 12.17 3.00 9.16
C TRP A 134 10.96 2.37 9.85
N ILE A 135 11.14 1.76 11.02
CA ILE A 135 10.02 1.22 11.82
C ILE A 135 9.08 2.35 12.25
N GLY A 136 9.63 3.53 12.59
CA GLY A 136 8.90 4.77 12.73
C GLY A 136 7.80 4.74 13.79
N LYS A 137 8.08 4.17 14.99
CA LYS A 137 7.07 4.15 16.07
C LYS A 137 6.61 5.57 16.40
N SER A 138 5.32 5.82 16.25
CA SER A 138 4.67 7.09 16.56
C SER A 138 3.56 6.89 17.59
N PHE A 139 3.20 7.97 18.26
CA PHE A 139 2.07 8.02 19.19
C PHE A 139 1.04 9.01 18.65
N GLY A 140 -0.21 8.65 18.80
CA GLY A 140 -1.32 9.50 18.39
C GLY A 140 -2.56 9.21 19.22
N CYS A 141 -3.62 9.94 18.94
CA CYS A 141 -4.91 9.73 19.56
C CYS A 141 -6.03 9.64 18.54
N GLU A 142 -7.09 8.95 18.95
CA GLU A 142 -8.35 8.89 18.23
C GLU A 142 -9.24 10.02 18.72
N ILE A 143 -9.90 10.71 17.81
CA ILE A 143 -10.77 11.84 18.10
C ILE A 143 -12.07 11.64 17.38
N ASN A 144 -13.19 11.77 18.11
CA ASN A 144 -14.53 11.72 17.56
C ASN A 144 -15.05 13.15 17.34
N PHE A 145 -15.35 13.49 16.10
CA PHE A 145 -15.96 14.74 15.71
C PHE A 145 -17.46 14.57 15.54
N LYS A 146 -18.24 15.22 16.39
CA LYS A 146 -19.71 15.27 16.22
C LYS A 146 -20.04 16.05 14.95
N ILE A 147 -21.00 15.57 14.17
CA ILE A 147 -21.47 16.28 12.97
C ILE A 147 -22.69 17.11 13.34
N LYS A 148 -22.64 18.40 12.97
CA LYS A 148 -23.70 19.35 13.25
C LYS A 148 -24.92 19.07 12.36
N ASP A 149 -26.10 19.09 12.96
CA ASP A 149 -27.41 19.07 12.29
C ASP A 149 -27.61 17.91 11.28
N ASN A 150 -26.99 16.76 11.50
CA ASN A 150 -27.16 15.57 10.66
C ASN A 150 -27.68 14.38 11.48
N GLN A 151 -28.88 13.87 11.06
CA GLN A 151 -29.51 12.73 11.76
C GLN A 151 -28.93 11.37 11.37
N ASN A 152 -28.34 11.27 10.19
CA ASN A 152 -27.82 10.00 9.65
C ASN A 152 -26.38 9.73 10.08
N ILE A 153 -25.57 10.80 10.27
CA ILE A 153 -24.18 10.71 10.66
C ILE A 153 -24.01 11.52 11.93
N LYS A 154 -23.77 10.82 13.03
CA LYS A 154 -23.60 11.45 14.33
C LYS A 154 -22.16 11.92 14.57
N GLU A 155 -21.19 11.15 14.10
CA GLU A 155 -19.78 11.41 14.34
C GLU A 155 -18.91 10.90 13.20
N ILE A 156 -17.74 11.50 13.06
CA ILE A 156 -16.61 11.04 12.23
C ILE A 156 -15.45 10.81 13.17
N LYS A 157 -14.84 9.61 13.08
CA LYS A 157 -13.67 9.25 13.86
C LYS A 157 -12.40 9.55 13.06
N CYS A 158 -11.45 10.23 13.69
CA CYS A 158 -10.15 10.53 13.10
C CYS A 158 -9.01 10.07 14.00
N TYR A 159 -7.89 9.74 13.38
CA TYR A 159 -6.63 9.50 14.07
C TYR A 159 -5.64 10.62 13.75
N THR A 160 -4.94 11.14 14.77
CA THR A 160 -3.90 12.14 14.56
C THR A 160 -2.69 11.89 15.46
N THR A 161 -1.49 12.13 14.92
CA THR A 161 -0.24 12.18 15.70
C THR A 161 0.06 13.59 16.23
N ARG A 162 -0.76 14.59 15.86
CA ARG A 162 -0.62 15.98 16.22
C ARG A 162 -1.91 16.56 16.85
N PRO A 163 -2.33 16.04 18.02
CA PRO A 163 -3.54 16.55 18.69
C PRO A 163 -3.44 18.03 19.09
N ASP A 164 -2.23 18.57 19.23
CA ASP A 164 -1.95 19.99 19.47
C ASP A 164 -2.50 20.90 18.37
N THR A 165 -2.65 20.41 17.14
CA THR A 165 -3.18 21.19 16.00
C THR A 165 -4.69 21.41 16.03
N LEU A 166 -5.42 20.72 16.92
CA LEU A 166 -6.87 20.89 17.09
C LEU A 166 -7.30 22.31 17.42
N TYR A 167 -6.47 23.08 18.11
CA TYR A 167 -6.76 24.48 18.47
C TYR A 167 -6.83 25.38 17.23
N GLY A 168 -6.12 25.04 16.16
CA GLY A 168 -6.06 25.85 14.95
C GLY A 168 -6.62 25.14 13.71
N MET A 169 -7.41 24.07 13.89
CA MET A 169 -7.98 23.34 12.77
C MET A 169 -8.97 24.21 11.98
N SER A 170 -8.91 24.15 10.65
CA SER A 170 -9.77 24.89 9.74
C SER A 170 -10.71 24.02 8.93
N PHE A 171 -10.44 22.73 8.84
CA PHE A 171 -11.27 21.74 8.18
C PHE A 171 -10.97 20.33 8.71
N LEU A 172 -11.90 19.41 8.48
CA LEU A 172 -11.73 17.97 8.66
C LEU A 172 -11.66 17.31 7.28
N ALA A 173 -10.65 16.47 7.05
CA ALA A 173 -10.51 15.75 5.79
C ALA A 173 -10.71 14.25 6.00
N VAL A 174 -11.44 13.61 5.08
CA VAL A 174 -11.64 12.17 5.03
C VAL A 174 -11.26 11.63 3.65
N SER A 175 -10.92 10.35 3.59
CA SER A 175 -10.58 9.68 2.34
C SER A 175 -11.78 9.66 1.37
N VAL A 176 -11.52 9.72 0.07
CA VAL A 176 -12.53 9.51 -0.97
C VAL A 176 -13.18 8.11 -0.91
N ASP A 177 -12.50 7.15 -0.28
CA ASP A 177 -12.98 5.79 -0.07
C ASP A 177 -13.64 5.59 1.31
N HIS A 178 -13.72 6.64 2.13
CA HIS A 178 -14.42 6.60 3.41
C HIS A 178 -15.90 6.23 3.23
N PRO A 179 -16.54 5.49 4.16
CA PRO A 179 -17.95 5.11 4.06
C PRO A 179 -18.93 6.27 3.82
N LEU A 180 -18.54 7.49 4.21
CA LEU A 180 -19.29 8.73 3.92
C LEU A 180 -19.49 8.99 2.43
N SER A 181 -18.62 8.47 1.56
CA SER A 181 -18.72 8.64 0.11
C SER A 181 -20.05 8.13 -0.47
N LYS A 182 -20.68 7.16 0.21
CA LYS A 182 -21.99 6.63 -0.18
C LYS A 182 -23.10 7.69 -0.22
N LEU A 183 -22.97 8.75 0.58
CA LEU A 183 -23.97 9.84 0.56
C LEU A 183 -23.88 10.72 -0.68
N TYR A 184 -22.75 10.64 -1.39
CA TYR A 184 -22.44 11.47 -2.55
C TYR A 184 -22.38 10.67 -3.85
N GLU A 185 -22.87 9.40 -3.85
CA GLU A 185 -22.86 8.52 -5.03
C GLU A 185 -23.72 9.05 -6.21
N ASN A 186 -24.66 9.97 -5.92
CA ASN A 186 -25.49 10.61 -6.93
C ASN A 186 -25.07 12.06 -7.25
N ASP A 187 -23.92 12.52 -6.75
CA ASP A 187 -23.39 13.85 -7.04
C ASP A 187 -22.35 13.75 -8.16
N ASP A 188 -22.67 14.26 -9.34
CA ASP A 188 -21.82 14.22 -10.52
C ASP A 188 -20.45 14.90 -10.31
N ASN A 189 -20.39 15.96 -9.48
CA ASN A 189 -19.13 16.63 -9.18
C ASN A 189 -18.25 15.78 -8.26
N PHE A 190 -18.87 15.10 -7.30
CA PHE A 190 -18.15 14.14 -6.44
C PHE A 190 -17.64 12.95 -7.25
N LEU A 191 -18.43 12.40 -8.17
CA LEU A 191 -18.00 11.29 -9.01
C LEU A 191 -16.81 11.66 -9.90
N LYS A 192 -16.79 12.84 -10.49
CA LYS A 192 -15.65 13.38 -11.25
C LYS A 192 -14.40 13.54 -10.38
N PHE A 193 -14.58 14.11 -9.18
CA PHE A 193 -13.50 14.24 -8.22
C PHE A 193 -12.93 12.89 -7.81
N LYS A 194 -13.78 11.90 -7.53
CA LYS A 194 -13.38 10.53 -7.19
C LYS A 194 -12.61 9.85 -8.32
N GLU A 195 -13.05 10.04 -9.57
CA GLU A 195 -12.34 9.56 -10.76
C GLU A 195 -10.96 10.20 -10.87
N GLU A 196 -10.85 11.51 -10.65
CA GLU A 196 -9.56 12.21 -10.66
C GLU A 196 -8.62 11.70 -9.56
N CYS A 197 -9.12 11.50 -8.35
CA CYS A 197 -8.35 10.90 -7.26
C CYS A 197 -7.86 9.48 -7.57
N SER A 198 -8.62 8.70 -8.35
CA SER A 198 -8.23 7.34 -8.74
C SER A 198 -6.98 7.28 -9.63
N LYS A 199 -6.63 8.38 -10.28
CA LYS A 199 -5.43 8.53 -11.14
C LYS A 199 -4.17 8.82 -10.32
N THR A 200 -4.32 9.22 -9.05
CA THR A 200 -3.20 9.44 -8.13
C THR A 200 -2.64 8.08 -7.65
N GLY A 201 -1.32 7.96 -7.58
CA GLY A 201 -0.68 6.74 -7.06
C GLY A 201 -1.10 6.42 -5.62
N THR A 202 -0.95 5.15 -5.23
CA THR A 202 -1.38 4.63 -3.92
C THR A 202 -0.31 4.72 -2.83
N THR A 203 0.90 5.16 -3.15
CA THR A 203 2.01 5.29 -2.19
C THR A 203 1.95 6.64 -1.48
N GLU A 204 2.43 6.68 -0.22
CA GLU A 204 2.58 7.93 0.52
C GLU A 204 3.44 8.95 -0.24
N GLU A 205 4.50 8.51 -0.91
CA GLU A 205 5.40 9.35 -1.71
C GLU A 205 4.68 9.96 -2.92
N ALA A 206 3.92 9.15 -3.66
CA ALA A 206 3.14 9.62 -4.80
C ALA A 206 2.07 10.62 -4.38
N ILE A 207 1.42 10.38 -3.24
CA ILE A 207 0.40 11.26 -2.65
C ILE A 207 1.05 12.56 -2.14
N ALA A 208 2.24 12.49 -1.55
CA ALA A 208 2.95 13.67 -1.06
C ALA A 208 3.37 14.62 -2.21
N GLN A 209 3.68 14.08 -3.38
CA GLN A 209 4.09 14.83 -4.58
C GLN A 209 2.92 15.28 -5.44
N ALA A 210 1.76 14.63 -5.33
CA ALA A 210 0.57 14.98 -6.11
C ALA A 210 -0.02 16.33 -5.67
N GLU A 211 -0.69 17.01 -6.60
CA GLU A 211 -1.51 18.16 -6.27
C GLU A 211 -2.59 17.79 -5.24
N LYS A 212 -2.71 18.60 -4.20
CA LYS A 212 -3.69 18.37 -3.14
C LYS A 212 -5.07 18.80 -3.59
N LEU A 213 -5.93 17.82 -3.84
CA LEU A 213 -7.30 18.03 -4.27
C LEU A 213 -8.26 17.76 -3.10
N GLY A 214 -9.35 18.52 -3.05
CA GLY A 214 -10.38 18.36 -2.04
C GLY A 214 -11.78 18.68 -2.57
N PHE A 215 -12.75 17.86 -2.19
CA PHE A 215 -14.17 18.09 -2.45
C PHE A 215 -14.87 18.49 -1.15
N LYS A 216 -15.42 19.70 -1.11
CA LYS A 216 -16.14 20.23 0.05
C LYS A 216 -17.52 19.57 0.15
N THR A 217 -17.78 18.96 1.29
CA THR A 217 -19.11 18.40 1.58
C THR A 217 -20.07 19.46 2.13
N ASN A 218 -21.32 19.08 2.32
CA ASN A 218 -22.31 19.89 3.05
C ASN A 218 -22.30 19.63 4.57
N LEU A 219 -21.33 18.85 5.08
CA LEU A 219 -21.20 18.50 6.47
C LEU A 219 -20.30 19.49 7.20
N ASN A 220 -20.64 19.76 8.47
CA ASN A 220 -19.79 20.52 9.38
C ASN A 220 -19.53 19.69 10.64
N ALA A 221 -18.26 19.58 11.01
CA ALA A 221 -17.82 18.92 12.21
C ALA A 221 -17.67 19.93 13.36
N ILE A 222 -18.09 19.55 14.56
CA ILE A 222 -17.96 20.34 15.77
C ILE A 222 -16.57 20.12 16.34
N ASN A 223 -15.87 21.22 16.68
CA ASN A 223 -14.56 21.12 17.32
C ASN A 223 -14.71 20.46 18.70
N PRO A 224 -13.99 19.35 18.98
CA PRO A 224 -14.15 18.63 20.25
C PRO A 224 -13.65 19.41 21.48
N LEU A 225 -12.84 20.47 21.28
CA LEU A 225 -12.33 21.33 22.35
C LEU A 225 -13.19 22.56 22.58
N ASP A 226 -14.00 22.96 21.59
CA ASP A 226 -14.91 24.12 21.67
C ASP A 226 -16.17 23.83 20.81
N GLU A 227 -17.24 23.43 21.45
CA GLU A 227 -18.51 23.08 20.78
C GLU A 227 -19.16 24.27 20.03
N THR A 228 -18.71 25.49 20.26
CA THR A 228 -19.18 26.69 19.54
C THR A 228 -18.58 26.81 18.14
N LEU A 229 -17.42 26.18 17.93
CA LEU A 229 -16.69 26.21 16.67
C LEU A 229 -17.05 25.00 15.80
N THR A 230 -17.31 25.26 14.54
CA THR A 230 -17.55 24.23 13.54
C THR A 230 -16.60 24.41 12.36
N VAL A 231 -16.18 23.31 11.78
CA VAL A 231 -15.30 23.28 10.60
C VAL A 231 -15.93 22.46 9.49
N PRO A 232 -15.71 22.83 8.20
CA PRO A 232 -16.23 22.06 7.08
C PRO A 232 -15.50 20.72 6.97
N VAL A 233 -16.23 19.70 6.46
CA VAL A 233 -15.71 18.38 6.13
C VAL A 233 -15.41 18.31 4.63
N TYR A 234 -14.22 17.79 4.27
CA TYR A 234 -13.80 17.60 2.90
C TYR A 234 -13.46 16.13 2.62
N PHE A 235 -13.74 15.64 1.43
CA PHE A 235 -13.03 14.51 0.89
C PHE A 235 -11.71 14.99 0.29
N ALA A 236 -10.62 14.24 0.51
CA ALA A 236 -9.31 14.65 0.04
C ALA A 236 -8.52 13.47 -0.53
N ASN A 237 -7.75 13.72 -1.60
CA ASN A 237 -6.94 12.68 -2.24
C ASN A 237 -5.69 12.28 -1.44
N PHE A 238 -5.31 13.08 -0.45
CA PHE A 238 -4.14 12.84 0.41
C PHE A 238 -4.46 12.15 1.74
N VAL A 239 -5.71 11.72 1.96
CA VAL A 239 -6.12 10.93 3.12
C VAL A 239 -6.27 9.47 2.71
N LEU A 240 -5.55 8.58 3.41
CA LEU A 240 -5.55 7.15 3.14
C LEU A 240 -6.47 6.39 4.08
N MET A 241 -7.23 5.42 3.55
CA MET A 241 -8.08 4.53 4.35
C MET A 241 -7.28 3.61 5.29
N ASP A 242 -6.05 3.28 4.91
CA ASP A 242 -5.19 2.38 5.70
C ASP A 242 -4.45 3.11 6.84
N TYR A 243 -4.62 4.43 6.95
CA TYR A 243 -4.07 5.23 8.05
C TYR A 243 -5.22 5.73 8.95
N GLY A 244 -5.29 5.18 10.16
CA GLY A 244 -6.35 5.52 11.10
C GLY A 244 -7.73 5.03 10.64
N PHE A 245 -8.63 5.95 10.39
CA PHE A 245 -10.01 5.68 9.97
C PHE A 245 -10.35 6.22 8.57
N GLY A 246 -9.36 6.74 7.86
CA GLY A 246 -9.57 7.42 6.57
C GLY A 246 -10.15 8.79 6.74
#